data_0e6f443d65c2e3592149e427c6d11c37
#
_entry.id   0e6f443d65c2e3592149e427c6d11c37
#
_cell.length_a   1.000
_cell.length_b   1.000
_cell.length_c   1.000
_cell.angle_alpha   90.00
_cell.angle_beta   90.00
_cell.angle_gamma   90.00
#
_symmetry.space_group_name_H-M   'P 1'
#
loop_
_entity.id
_entity.type
_entity.pdbx_description
1 polymer ?
#
loop_
_entity_poly.entity_id
_entity_poly.type
_entity_poly.pdbx_seq_one_letter_code
_entity_poly.pdbx_strand_id
1 'polypeptide(L)'
;KIDPSRRTAAWYTTQVENIKNELALAREELTSYQQETGLLTINEGYTVESQRIGQLNSQLLSLNTTLSTLETKQITFNNFDPEFPNESSISDPMIDRLKVAYVNSQLEFSEVSNKFSENHPNYVSAYNNMVAKRDSLINEIQSAKAKLSSEIKETKLLIANVERAIDEQTQLMLSNNKNRDKLKVLVNKVQNTESLLNATTQKLNLFRLEGNSVDTDVSILNRASPPFSASNASLI
;
A
#
# COMPACT_ATOMS: atom_id res chain seq x y z
N LYS A 1 18.78 -41.03 51.75
CA LYS A 1 17.88 -39.91 51.41
C LYS A 1 18.34 -39.35 50.11
N ILE A 2 17.45 -39.33 49.09
CA ILE A 2 17.78 -38.73 47.82
C ILE A 2 17.83 -37.20 48.05
N ASP A 3 18.96 -36.58 47.67
CA ASP A 3 19.21 -35.16 47.81
C ASP A 3 18.10 -34.35 47.10
N PRO A 4 17.49 -33.33 47.74
CA PRO A 4 16.49 -32.46 47.13
C PRO A 4 16.96 -31.82 45.81
N SER A 5 18.23 -31.43 45.71
CA SER A 5 18.83 -30.84 44.52
C SER A 5 18.85 -31.81 43.33
N ARG A 6 19.10 -33.09 43.55
CA ARG A 6 19.05 -34.14 42.53
C ARG A 6 17.64 -34.39 42.00
N ARG A 7 16.60 -34.31 42.85
CA ARG A 7 15.18 -34.37 42.40
C ARG A 7 14.81 -33.17 41.55
N THR A 8 15.20 -31.99 41.99
CA THR A 8 14.95 -30.75 41.26
C THR A 8 15.65 -30.75 39.89
N ALA A 9 16.91 -31.21 39.83
CA ALA A 9 17.63 -31.36 38.57
C ALA A 9 16.96 -32.37 37.63
N ALA A 10 16.45 -33.49 38.13
CA ALA A 10 15.69 -34.47 37.34
C ALA A 10 14.40 -33.85 36.76
N TRP A 11 13.65 -33.09 37.58
CA TRP A 11 12.46 -32.36 37.11
C TRP A 11 12.78 -31.36 36.02
N TYR A 12 13.83 -30.52 36.21
CA TYR A 12 14.28 -29.56 35.17
C TYR A 12 14.76 -30.27 33.91
N THR A 13 15.36 -31.47 34.00
CA THR A 13 15.73 -32.26 32.82
C THR A 13 14.50 -32.63 31.98
N THR A 14 13.42 -33.06 32.63
CA THR A 14 12.14 -33.34 31.93
C THR A 14 11.55 -32.07 31.34
N GLN A 15 11.60 -30.93 32.05
CA GLN A 15 11.10 -29.67 31.52
C GLN A 15 11.91 -29.20 30.31
N VAL A 16 13.23 -29.30 30.33
CA VAL A 16 14.09 -28.95 29.16
C VAL A 16 13.72 -29.83 27.96
N GLU A 17 13.45 -31.10 28.13
CA GLU A 17 13.04 -31.98 27.03
C GLU A 17 11.66 -31.62 26.47
N ASN A 18 10.69 -31.32 27.33
CA ASN A 18 9.36 -30.85 26.92
C ASN A 18 9.45 -29.55 26.14
N ILE A 19 10.24 -28.57 26.63
CA ILE A 19 10.40 -27.27 25.94
C ILE A 19 11.13 -27.43 24.60
N LYS A 20 12.10 -28.37 24.49
CA LYS A 20 12.73 -28.68 23.19
C LYS A 20 11.72 -29.24 22.18
N ASN A 21 10.82 -30.12 22.62
CA ASN A 21 9.78 -30.65 21.77
C ASN A 21 8.79 -29.53 21.33
N GLU A 22 8.38 -28.64 22.25
CA GLU A 22 7.56 -27.48 21.94
C GLU A 22 8.26 -26.55 20.97
N LEU A 23 9.56 -26.30 21.12
CA LEU A 23 10.35 -25.50 20.21
C LEU A 23 10.42 -26.12 18.81
N ALA A 24 10.60 -27.43 18.70
CA ALA A 24 10.61 -28.14 17.44
C ALA A 24 9.26 -27.97 16.70
N LEU A 25 8.15 -28.18 17.42
CA LEU A 25 6.80 -27.97 16.86
C LEU A 25 6.55 -26.51 16.45
N ALA A 26 6.98 -25.54 17.27
CA ALA A 26 6.83 -24.13 16.96
C ALA A 26 7.63 -23.72 15.71
N ARG A 27 8.84 -24.26 15.53
CA ARG A 27 9.66 -24.04 14.33
C ARG A 27 9.07 -24.69 13.09
N GLU A 28 8.51 -25.90 13.23
CA GLU A 28 7.83 -26.59 12.15
C GLU A 28 6.59 -25.80 11.68
N GLU A 29 5.76 -25.33 12.64
CA GLU A 29 4.60 -24.48 12.35
C GLU A 29 4.99 -23.19 11.64
N LEU A 30 6.06 -22.52 12.08
CA LEU A 30 6.60 -21.32 11.44
C LEU A 30 7.07 -21.60 10.00
N THR A 31 7.85 -22.67 9.82
CA THR A 31 8.38 -23.04 8.50
C THR A 31 7.28 -23.41 7.52
N SER A 32 6.31 -24.19 7.97
CA SER A 32 5.14 -24.57 7.15
C SER A 32 4.34 -23.34 6.74
N TYR A 33 4.13 -22.41 7.67
CA TYR A 33 3.42 -21.16 7.37
C TYR A 33 4.18 -20.26 6.40
N GLN A 34 5.50 -20.17 6.52
CA GLN A 34 6.36 -19.45 5.58
C GLN A 34 6.30 -20.07 4.17
N GLN A 35 6.30 -21.39 4.05
CA GLN A 35 6.16 -22.10 2.78
C GLN A 35 4.79 -21.90 2.15
N GLU A 36 3.72 -21.96 2.93
CA GLU A 36 2.34 -21.77 2.47
C GLU A 36 2.10 -20.33 1.94
N THR A 37 2.62 -19.33 2.64
CA THR A 37 2.36 -17.92 2.34
C THR A 37 3.42 -17.27 1.44
N GLY A 38 4.59 -17.89 1.30
CA GLY A 38 5.76 -17.33 0.62
C GLY A 38 6.42 -16.15 1.36
N LEU A 39 5.99 -15.85 2.60
CA LEU A 39 6.52 -14.74 3.40
C LEU A 39 7.70 -15.21 4.24
N LEU A 40 8.91 -14.77 3.91
CA LEU A 40 10.12 -15.12 4.65
C LEU A 40 10.36 -14.19 5.85
N THR A 41 9.99 -12.91 5.72
CA THR A 41 10.17 -11.90 6.77
C THR A 41 8.93 -11.05 6.99
N ILE A 42 8.80 -10.43 8.17
CA ILE A 42 7.64 -9.61 8.56
C ILE A 42 7.53 -8.34 7.70
N ASN A 43 8.63 -7.76 7.25
CA ASN A 43 8.68 -6.47 6.54
C ASN A 43 8.73 -6.62 5.01
N GLU A 44 8.77 -7.84 4.49
CA GLU A 44 8.90 -8.10 3.06
C GLU A 44 7.61 -7.69 2.30
N GLY A 45 7.77 -6.95 1.20
CA GLY A 45 6.67 -6.56 0.32
C GLY A 45 5.85 -5.34 0.74
N TYR A 46 5.85 -4.93 2.03
CA TYR A 46 5.05 -3.78 2.50
C TYR A 46 5.37 -2.48 1.75
N THR A 47 6.64 -2.20 1.53
CA THR A 47 7.10 -0.98 0.84
C THR A 47 6.68 -0.98 -0.63
N VAL A 48 6.77 -2.13 -1.30
CA VAL A 48 6.40 -2.29 -2.72
C VAL A 48 4.89 -2.11 -2.90
N GLU A 49 4.08 -2.72 -2.04
CA GLU A 49 2.61 -2.58 -2.08
C GLU A 49 2.17 -1.13 -1.88
N SER A 50 2.74 -0.46 -0.88
CA SER A 50 2.45 0.95 -0.59
C SER A 50 2.89 1.88 -1.74
N GLN A 51 4.04 1.63 -2.35
CA GLN A 51 4.51 2.38 -3.52
C GLN A 51 3.57 2.19 -4.72
N ARG A 52 3.10 0.97 -4.97
CA ARG A 52 2.15 0.68 -6.04
C ARG A 52 0.85 1.43 -5.87
N ILE A 53 0.27 1.42 -4.66
CA ILE A 53 -0.94 2.20 -4.35
C ILE A 53 -0.68 3.70 -4.53
N GLY A 54 0.48 4.20 -4.11
CA GLY A 54 0.88 5.60 -4.30
C GLY A 54 0.96 5.99 -5.78
N GLN A 55 1.53 5.13 -6.64
CA GLN A 55 1.58 5.34 -8.09
C GLN A 55 0.18 5.37 -8.73
N LEU A 56 -0.69 4.42 -8.36
CA LEU A 56 -2.07 4.37 -8.85
C LEU A 56 -2.87 5.60 -8.43
N ASN A 57 -2.73 6.08 -7.19
CA ASN A 57 -3.37 7.30 -6.72
C ASN A 57 -2.87 8.55 -7.48
N SER A 58 -1.58 8.63 -7.80
CA SER A 58 -1.02 9.72 -8.61
C SER A 58 -1.59 9.69 -10.04
N GLN A 59 -1.74 8.51 -10.62
CA GLN A 59 -2.37 8.33 -11.94
C GLN A 59 -3.85 8.73 -11.90
N LEU A 60 -4.59 8.34 -10.87
CA LEU A 60 -6.00 8.72 -10.67
C LEU A 60 -6.16 10.23 -10.58
N LEU A 61 -5.29 10.91 -9.81
CA LEU A 61 -5.31 12.36 -9.70
C LEU A 61 -5.07 13.05 -11.06
N SER A 62 -4.11 12.57 -11.84
CA SER A 62 -3.82 13.07 -13.19
C SER A 62 -5.02 12.90 -14.14
N LEU A 63 -5.65 11.72 -14.12
CA LEU A 63 -6.84 11.45 -14.93
C LEU A 63 -8.04 12.33 -14.53
N ASN A 64 -8.26 12.54 -13.23
CA ASN A 64 -9.32 13.43 -12.74
C ASN A 64 -9.08 14.88 -13.16
N THR A 65 -7.82 15.35 -13.16
CA THR A 65 -7.46 16.69 -13.66
C THR A 65 -7.74 16.79 -15.16
N THR A 66 -7.39 15.76 -15.93
CA THR A 66 -7.68 15.69 -17.37
C THR A 66 -9.19 15.72 -17.62
N LEU A 67 -9.96 14.91 -16.90
CA LEU A 67 -11.41 14.86 -16.99
C LEU A 67 -12.05 16.24 -16.72
N SER A 68 -11.64 16.90 -15.63
CA SER A 68 -12.13 18.25 -15.30
C SER A 68 -11.83 19.26 -16.41
N THR A 69 -10.66 19.19 -17.02
CA THR A 69 -10.29 20.04 -18.16
C THR A 69 -11.18 19.77 -19.38
N LEU A 70 -11.44 18.49 -19.70
CA LEU A 70 -12.28 18.09 -20.82
C LEU A 70 -13.75 18.50 -20.58
N GLU A 71 -14.28 18.32 -19.37
CA GLU A 71 -15.64 18.72 -18.99
C GLU A 71 -15.81 20.24 -19.04
N THR A 72 -14.80 21.01 -18.63
CA THR A 72 -14.79 22.48 -18.77
C THR A 72 -14.83 22.88 -20.24
N LYS A 73 -14.03 22.25 -21.10
CA LYS A 73 -14.10 22.47 -22.56
C LYS A 73 -15.48 22.12 -23.09
N GLN A 74 -16.07 21.02 -22.67
CA GLN A 74 -17.40 20.60 -23.11
C GLN A 74 -18.47 21.66 -22.80
N ILE A 75 -18.42 22.28 -21.63
CA ILE A 75 -19.31 23.38 -21.23
C ILE A 75 -19.11 24.57 -22.19
N THR A 76 -17.87 24.94 -22.48
CA THR A 76 -17.56 26.03 -23.42
C THR A 76 -18.10 25.75 -24.81
N PHE A 77 -17.94 24.53 -25.33
CA PHE A 77 -18.47 24.13 -26.62
C PHE A 77 -20.00 24.05 -26.64
N ASN A 78 -20.65 23.68 -25.55
CA ASN A 78 -22.11 23.61 -25.46
C ASN A 78 -22.74 24.98 -25.43
N ASN A 79 -22.04 25.98 -24.89
CA ASN A 79 -22.48 27.37 -24.82
C ASN A 79 -22.14 28.17 -26.07
N PHE A 80 -21.62 27.53 -27.14
CA PHE A 80 -21.34 28.19 -28.40
C PHE A 80 -22.62 28.63 -29.08
N ASP A 81 -22.71 29.93 -29.38
CA ASP A 81 -23.79 30.53 -30.19
C ASP A 81 -23.29 30.88 -31.60
N PRO A 82 -23.84 30.26 -32.65
CA PRO A 82 -23.48 30.60 -34.04
C PRO A 82 -23.81 32.04 -34.45
N GLU A 83 -24.78 32.69 -33.82
CA GLU A 83 -25.15 34.08 -34.14
C GLU A 83 -24.09 35.07 -33.61
N PHE A 84 -23.42 34.74 -32.52
CA PHE A 84 -22.39 35.55 -31.88
C PHE A 84 -21.04 34.80 -31.76
N PRO A 85 -20.43 34.41 -32.91
CA PRO A 85 -19.27 33.50 -32.88
C PRO A 85 -18.04 34.09 -32.18
N ASN A 86 -17.91 35.42 -32.13
CA ASN A 86 -16.80 36.12 -31.48
C ASN A 86 -16.92 36.20 -29.97
N GLU A 87 -18.10 35.96 -29.38
CA GLU A 87 -18.30 35.92 -27.92
C GLU A 87 -17.85 34.61 -27.29
N SER A 88 -17.58 33.59 -28.09
CA SER A 88 -17.18 32.29 -27.59
C SER A 88 -15.68 32.24 -27.25
N SER A 89 -15.35 31.69 -26.10
CA SER A 89 -13.98 31.45 -25.63
C SER A 89 -13.37 30.13 -26.14
N ILE A 90 -13.92 29.54 -27.20
CA ILE A 90 -13.35 28.37 -27.87
C ILE A 90 -12.04 28.79 -28.54
N SER A 91 -10.94 28.18 -28.13
CA SER A 91 -9.61 28.37 -28.71
C SER A 91 -9.21 27.08 -29.44
N ASP A 92 -9.50 27.07 -30.75
CA ASP A 92 -9.10 26.02 -31.69
C ASP A 92 -8.73 26.70 -33.03
N PRO A 93 -7.53 26.42 -33.60
CA PRO A 93 -7.06 27.10 -34.80
C PRO A 93 -7.94 26.91 -36.04
N MET A 94 -8.64 25.78 -36.15
CA MET A 94 -9.56 25.56 -37.28
C MET A 94 -10.86 26.31 -37.08
N ILE A 95 -11.42 26.24 -35.87
CA ILE A 95 -12.65 26.97 -35.50
C ILE A 95 -12.43 28.46 -35.59
N ASP A 96 -11.28 28.98 -35.14
CA ASP A 96 -10.96 30.42 -35.26
C ASP A 96 -10.90 30.89 -36.70
N ARG A 97 -10.33 30.11 -37.63
CA ARG A 97 -10.36 30.40 -39.08
C ARG A 97 -11.76 30.39 -39.61
N LEU A 98 -12.61 29.47 -39.23
CA LEU A 98 -13.99 29.38 -39.67
C LEU A 98 -14.85 30.53 -39.12
N LYS A 99 -14.62 30.95 -37.86
CA LYS A 99 -15.23 32.15 -37.28
C LYS A 99 -14.91 33.40 -38.10
N VAL A 100 -13.63 33.62 -38.39
CA VAL A 100 -13.20 34.76 -39.20
C VAL A 100 -13.83 34.73 -40.61
N ALA A 101 -13.84 33.56 -41.26
CA ALA A 101 -14.45 33.39 -42.58
C ALA A 101 -15.96 33.67 -42.56
N TYR A 102 -16.66 33.22 -41.52
CA TYR A 102 -18.09 33.46 -41.34
C TYR A 102 -18.38 34.95 -41.09
N VAL A 103 -17.67 35.59 -40.15
CA VAL A 103 -17.82 37.03 -39.85
C VAL A 103 -17.57 37.88 -41.07
N ASN A 104 -16.53 37.58 -41.87
CA ASN A 104 -16.27 38.29 -43.12
C ASN A 104 -17.43 38.14 -44.13
N SER A 105 -18.01 36.95 -44.25
CA SER A 105 -19.16 36.71 -45.11
C SER A 105 -20.44 37.39 -44.61
N GLN A 106 -20.62 37.56 -43.29
CA GLN A 106 -21.71 38.37 -42.72
C GLN A 106 -21.57 39.85 -43.09
N LEU A 107 -20.34 40.39 -43.01
CA LEU A 107 -20.07 41.80 -43.44
C LEU A 107 -20.35 41.98 -44.92
N GLU A 108 -19.85 41.08 -45.80
CA GLU A 108 -20.09 41.09 -47.22
C GLU A 108 -21.61 41.05 -47.55
N PHE A 109 -22.34 40.13 -46.90
CA PHE A 109 -23.78 40.01 -47.06
C PHE A 109 -24.48 41.27 -46.58
N SER A 110 -24.10 41.90 -45.48
CA SER A 110 -24.67 43.13 -44.97
C SER A 110 -24.47 44.27 -45.97
N GLU A 111 -23.30 44.38 -46.58
CA GLU A 111 -23.05 45.39 -47.62
C GLU A 111 -23.90 45.21 -48.90
N VAL A 112 -24.04 43.94 -49.35
CA VAL A 112 -24.80 43.57 -50.55
C VAL A 112 -26.29 43.74 -50.30
N SER A 113 -26.81 43.36 -49.16
CA SER A 113 -28.24 43.48 -48.78
C SER A 113 -28.73 44.92 -48.70
N ASN A 114 -27.82 45.86 -48.39
CA ASN A 114 -28.13 47.30 -48.43
C ASN A 114 -28.20 47.88 -49.84
N LYS A 115 -27.66 47.20 -50.87
CA LYS A 115 -27.54 47.68 -52.24
C LYS A 115 -28.49 47.02 -53.23
N PHE A 116 -28.86 45.77 -52.94
CA PHE A 116 -29.61 44.90 -53.83
C PHE A 116 -30.82 44.29 -53.13
N SER A 117 -31.92 44.14 -53.90
CA SER A 117 -33.13 43.41 -53.38
C SER A 117 -32.89 41.91 -53.29
N GLU A 118 -33.72 41.21 -52.51
CA GLU A 118 -33.62 39.80 -52.23
C GLU A 118 -33.58 38.90 -53.50
N ASN A 119 -34.21 39.30 -54.58
CA ASN A 119 -34.21 38.52 -55.82
C ASN A 119 -33.02 38.84 -56.76
N HIS A 120 -32.14 39.74 -56.39
CA HIS A 120 -30.99 40.08 -57.21
C HIS A 120 -29.91 38.96 -57.08
N PRO A 121 -29.27 38.53 -58.19
CA PRO A 121 -28.28 37.50 -58.21
C PRO A 121 -27.14 37.69 -57.17
N ASN A 122 -26.67 38.92 -56.99
CA ASN A 122 -25.62 39.26 -56.05
C ASN A 122 -26.08 39.06 -54.61
N TYR A 123 -27.34 39.42 -54.26
CA TYR A 123 -27.91 39.15 -52.92
C TYR A 123 -27.97 37.68 -52.65
N VAL A 124 -28.53 36.86 -53.54
CA VAL A 124 -28.64 35.41 -53.41
C VAL A 124 -27.25 34.77 -53.29
N SER A 125 -26.28 35.22 -54.06
CA SER A 125 -24.91 34.70 -54.00
C SER A 125 -24.25 35.00 -52.66
N ALA A 126 -24.31 36.24 -52.18
CA ALA A 126 -23.73 36.65 -50.90
C ALA A 126 -24.41 35.92 -49.69
N TYR A 127 -25.75 35.78 -49.73
CA TYR A 127 -26.51 35.05 -48.74
C TYR A 127 -26.08 33.57 -48.67
N ASN A 128 -26.04 32.91 -49.83
CA ASN A 128 -25.62 31.50 -49.91
C ASN A 128 -24.18 31.29 -49.44
N ASN A 129 -23.26 32.23 -49.75
CA ASN A 129 -21.87 32.17 -49.22
C ASN A 129 -21.85 32.29 -47.72
N MET A 130 -22.58 33.23 -47.12
CA MET A 130 -22.69 33.42 -45.69
C MET A 130 -23.24 32.16 -45.00
N VAL A 131 -24.34 31.56 -45.51
CA VAL A 131 -24.93 30.34 -44.99
C VAL A 131 -23.95 29.19 -45.08
N ALA A 132 -23.24 29.03 -46.21
CA ALA A 132 -22.25 27.96 -46.36
C ALA A 132 -21.08 28.08 -45.34
N LYS A 133 -20.61 29.31 -45.04
CA LYS A 133 -19.56 29.54 -44.03
C LYS A 133 -20.09 29.25 -42.61
N ARG A 134 -21.32 29.68 -42.28
CA ARG A 134 -21.98 29.35 -41.03
C ARG A 134 -22.09 27.82 -40.82
N ASP A 135 -22.60 27.12 -41.83
CA ASP A 135 -22.80 25.67 -41.75
C ASP A 135 -21.47 24.94 -41.62
N SER A 136 -20.40 25.40 -42.27
CA SER A 136 -19.06 24.86 -42.10
C SER A 136 -18.55 25.03 -40.64
N LEU A 137 -18.79 26.21 -40.04
CA LEU A 137 -18.45 26.46 -38.62
C LEU A 137 -19.25 25.57 -37.68
N ILE A 138 -20.56 25.45 -37.87
CA ILE A 138 -21.44 24.62 -37.07
C ILE A 138 -21.01 23.13 -37.14
N ASN A 139 -20.73 22.66 -38.36
CA ASN A 139 -20.28 21.26 -38.55
C ASN A 139 -18.96 20.97 -37.84
N GLU A 140 -18.00 21.90 -37.87
CA GLU A 140 -16.73 21.75 -37.15
C GLU A 140 -16.94 21.73 -35.62
N ILE A 141 -17.79 22.63 -35.11
CA ILE A 141 -18.17 22.64 -33.68
C ILE A 141 -18.83 21.31 -33.27
N GLN A 142 -19.73 20.75 -34.09
CA GLN A 142 -20.37 19.49 -33.84
C GLN A 142 -19.37 18.31 -33.83
N SER A 143 -18.43 18.31 -34.80
CA SER A 143 -17.35 17.35 -34.88
C SER A 143 -16.46 17.40 -33.64
N ALA A 144 -16.06 18.60 -33.22
CA ALA A 144 -15.26 18.81 -32.00
C ALA A 144 -16.01 18.38 -30.73
N LYS A 145 -17.33 18.66 -30.63
CA LYS A 145 -18.17 18.16 -29.51
C LYS A 145 -18.21 16.64 -29.46
N ALA A 146 -18.37 15.97 -30.60
CA ALA A 146 -18.39 14.51 -30.66
C ALA A 146 -17.06 13.89 -30.21
N LYS A 147 -15.93 14.46 -30.72
CA LYS A 147 -14.59 14.05 -30.31
C LYS A 147 -14.38 14.22 -28.81
N LEU A 148 -14.72 15.38 -28.25
CA LEU A 148 -14.60 15.70 -26.85
C LEU A 148 -15.44 14.77 -25.96
N SER A 149 -16.66 14.45 -26.40
CA SER A 149 -17.52 13.46 -25.70
C SER A 149 -16.89 12.07 -25.66
N SER A 150 -16.21 11.66 -26.74
CA SER A 150 -15.49 10.38 -26.80
C SER A 150 -14.27 10.38 -25.86
N GLU A 151 -13.50 11.46 -25.82
CA GLU A 151 -12.35 11.62 -24.91
C GLU A 151 -12.78 11.61 -23.44
N ILE A 152 -13.88 12.26 -23.10
CA ILE A 152 -14.48 12.22 -21.75
C ILE A 152 -14.87 10.80 -21.37
N LYS A 153 -15.54 10.08 -22.27
CA LYS A 153 -15.95 8.69 -22.03
C LYS A 153 -14.74 7.77 -21.82
N GLU A 154 -13.73 7.90 -22.66
CA GLU A 154 -12.47 7.14 -22.53
C GLU A 154 -11.78 7.44 -21.21
N THR A 155 -11.64 8.72 -20.85
CA THR A 155 -11.01 9.11 -19.57
C THR A 155 -11.79 8.55 -18.37
N LYS A 156 -13.12 8.56 -18.41
CA LYS A 156 -13.96 7.94 -17.35
C LYS A 156 -13.75 6.42 -17.25
N LEU A 157 -13.55 5.73 -18.36
CA LEU A 157 -13.22 4.30 -18.37
C LEU A 157 -11.83 4.05 -17.78
N LEU A 158 -10.84 4.88 -18.11
CA LEU A 158 -9.50 4.79 -17.52
C LEU A 158 -9.53 5.02 -16.02
N ILE A 159 -10.28 6.00 -15.53
CA ILE A 159 -10.50 6.26 -14.11
C ILE A 159 -11.08 5.03 -13.42
N ALA A 160 -12.16 4.46 -13.94
CA ALA A 160 -12.78 3.27 -13.37
C ALA A 160 -11.85 2.06 -13.33
N ASN A 161 -10.97 1.90 -14.33
CA ASN A 161 -9.97 0.84 -14.33
C ASN A 161 -8.88 1.06 -13.26
N VAL A 162 -8.42 2.30 -13.08
CA VAL A 162 -7.42 2.64 -12.05
C VAL A 162 -8.02 2.48 -10.65
N GLU A 163 -9.27 2.91 -10.44
CA GLU A 163 -9.98 2.72 -9.16
C GLU A 163 -10.11 1.24 -8.80
N ARG A 164 -10.46 0.39 -9.78
CA ARG A 164 -10.50 -1.07 -9.59
C ARG A 164 -9.13 -1.63 -9.22
N ALA A 165 -8.06 -1.19 -9.91
CA ALA A 165 -6.71 -1.62 -9.61
C ALA A 165 -6.26 -1.19 -8.20
N ILE A 166 -6.69 -0.01 -7.72
CA ILE A 166 -6.45 0.44 -6.34
C ILE A 166 -7.17 -0.46 -5.34
N ASP A 167 -8.44 -0.80 -5.61
CA ASP A 167 -9.21 -1.68 -4.73
C ASP A 167 -8.59 -3.08 -4.66
N GLU A 168 -8.27 -3.69 -5.80
CA GLU A 168 -7.60 -5.00 -5.88
C GLU A 168 -6.25 -4.98 -5.11
N GLN A 169 -5.43 -3.93 -5.31
CA GLN A 169 -4.15 -3.80 -4.63
C GLN A 169 -4.33 -3.60 -3.11
N THR A 170 -5.37 -2.87 -2.70
CA THR A 170 -5.72 -2.66 -1.29
C THR A 170 -6.16 -3.96 -0.63
N GLN A 171 -7.01 -4.76 -1.30
CA GLN A 171 -7.43 -6.07 -0.81
C GLN A 171 -6.23 -7.02 -0.66
N LEU A 172 -5.32 -7.03 -1.63
CA LEU A 172 -4.10 -7.81 -1.56
C LEU A 172 -3.23 -7.39 -0.36
N MET A 173 -3.05 -6.09 -0.15
CA MET A 173 -2.29 -5.56 0.98
C MET A 173 -2.93 -5.94 2.33
N LEU A 174 -4.26 -5.88 2.46
CA LEU A 174 -4.97 -6.28 3.66
C LEU A 174 -4.83 -7.79 3.96
N SER A 175 -4.90 -8.62 2.91
CA SER A 175 -4.66 -10.06 3.03
C SER A 175 -3.23 -10.36 3.49
N ASN A 176 -2.25 -9.70 2.87
CA ASN A 176 -0.84 -9.87 3.22
C ASN A 176 -0.53 -9.36 4.64
N ASN A 177 -1.20 -8.28 5.10
CA ASN A 177 -1.05 -7.81 6.47
C ASN A 177 -1.53 -8.85 7.50
N LYS A 178 -2.67 -9.51 7.26
CA LYS A 178 -3.14 -10.62 8.12
C LYS A 178 -2.12 -11.76 8.18
N ASN A 179 -1.53 -12.10 7.04
CA ASN A 179 -0.50 -13.13 6.98
C ASN A 179 0.77 -12.71 7.73
N ARG A 180 1.19 -11.45 7.63
CA ARG A 180 2.33 -10.90 8.39
C ARG A 180 2.07 -10.86 9.89
N ASP A 181 0.85 -10.52 10.32
CA ASP A 181 0.49 -10.55 11.74
C ASP A 181 0.57 -11.97 12.31
N LYS A 182 0.06 -12.97 11.59
CA LYS A 182 0.19 -14.37 11.98
C LYS A 182 1.65 -14.83 11.99
N LEU A 183 2.43 -14.46 10.98
CA LEU A 183 3.87 -14.74 10.94
C LEU A 183 4.59 -14.16 12.17
N LYS A 184 4.27 -12.91 12.54
CA LYS A 184 4.82 -12.26 13.74
C LYS A 184 4.51 -13.03 15.02
N VAL A 185 3.27 -13.53 15.16
CA VAL A 185 2.88 -14.36 16.31
C VAL A 185 3.71 -15.64 16.36
N LEU A 186 3.91 -16.32 15.22
CA LEU A 186 4.70 -17.54 15.14
C LEU A 186 6.19 -17.30 15.45
N VAL A 187 6.76 -16.22 14.90
CA VAL A 187 8.15 -15.82 15.22
C VAL A 187 8.32 -15.53 16.70
N ASN A 188 7.40 -14.79 17.31
CA ASN A 188 7.42 -14.52 18.75
C ASN A 188 7.28 -15.79 19.59
N LYS A 189 6.44 -16.75 19.14
CA LYS A 189 6.30 -18.05 19.81
C LYS A 189 7.63 -18.81 19.85
N VAL A 190 8.33 -18.88 18.73
CA VAL A 190 9.67 -19.49 18.63
C VAL A 190 10.66 -18.77 19.55
N GLN A 191 10.75 -17.45 19.48
CA GLN A 191 11.69 -16.66 20.30
C GLN A 191 11.43 -16.80 21.80
N ASN A 192 10.15 -16.77 22.21
CA ASN A 192 9.77 -16.95 23.61
C ASN A 192 10.10 -18.36 24.10
N THR A 193 9.84 -19.39 23.30
CA THR A 193 10.17 -20.79 23.65
C THR A 193 11.68 -21.02 23.71
N GLU A 194 12.47 -20.39 22.81
CA GLU A 194 13.94 -20.39 22.89
C GLU A 194 14.46 -19.71 24.17
N SER A 195 13.89 -18.57 24.52
CA SER A 195 14.25 -17.85 25.75
C SER A 195 13.91 -18.69 26.99
N LEU A 196 12.76 -19.33 26.99
CA LEU A 196 12.35 -20.26 28.08
C LEU A 196 13.28 -21.46 28.17
N LEU A 197 13.67 -22.07 27.03
CA LEU A 197 14.63 -23.15 26.96
C LEU A 197 15.96 -22.76 27.59
N ASN A 198 16.49 -21.61 27.23
CA ASN A 198 17.76 -21.08 27.73
C ASN A 198 17.70 -20.86 29.26
N ALA A 199 16.65 -20.19 29.74
CA ALA A 199 16.46 -19.94 31.18
C ALA A 199 16.31 -21.24 31.98
N THR A 200 15.55 -22.20 31.45
CA THR A 200 15.34 -23.50 32.11
C THR A 200 16.62 -24.34 32.12
N THR A 201 17.40 -24.29 31.02
CA THR A 201 18.70 -24.95 30.93
C THR A 201 19.70 -24.37 31.93
N GLN A 202 19.73 -23.04 32.09
CA GLN A 202 20.58 -22.41 33.11
C GLN A 202 20.21 -22.87 34.52
N LYS A 203 18.91 -22.91 34.84
CA LYS A 203 18.46 -23.44 36.16
C LYS A 203 18.84 -24.90 36.35
N LEU A 204 18.67 -25.73 35.32
CA LEU A 204 19.11 -27.13 35.36
C LEU A 204 20.59 -27.26 35.72
N ASN A 205 21.45 -26.46 35.06
CA ASN A 205 22.89 -26.46 35.29
C ASN A 205 23.25 -26.03 36.72
N LEU A 206 22.56 -25.00 37.26
CA LEU A 206 22.75 -24.58 38.65
C LEU A 206 22.43 -25.72 39.63
N PHE A 207 21.28 -26.40 39.52
CA PHE A 207 20.90 -27.50 40.39
C PHE A 207 21.77 -28.75 40.24
N ARG A 208 22.34 -28.98 39.04
CA ARG A 208 23.33 -30.04 38.81
C ARG A 208 24.64 -29.74 39.54
N LEU A 209 25.10 -28.48 39.53
CA LEU A 209 26.31 -28.06 40.26
C LEU A 209 26.11 -28.17 41.79
N GLU A 210 24.96 -27.70 42.29
CA GLU A 210 24.62 -27.80 43.70
C GLU A 210 24.54 -29.26 44.15
N GLY A 211 23.88 -30.16 43.40
CA GLY A 211 23.77 -31.58 43.72
C GLY A 211 25.11 -32.33 43.68
N ASN A 212 26.09 -31.81 42.92
CA ASN A 212 27.45 -32.38 42.91
C ASN A 212 28.35 -31.79 44.00
N SER A 213 28.09 -30.56 44.48
CA SER A 213 28.87 -29.92 45.53
C SER A 213 28.56 -30.46 46.95
N VAL A 214 27.38 -31.08 47.13
CA VAL A 214 27.00 -31.71 48.44
C VAL A 214 27.75 -33.02 48.69
N ASP A 215 28.41 -33.62 47.69
CA ASP A 215 29.27 -34.80 47.85
C ASP A 215 30.72 -34.43 48.27
N THR A 216 31.06 -33.15 48.43
CA THR A 216 32.36 -32.75 48.98
C THR A 216 32.32 -32.74 50.51
N ASP A 217 32.64 -33.86 51.07
CA ASP A 217 33.38 -34.06 52.29
C ASP A 217 33.14 -33.11 53.49
N VAL A 218 32.24 -33.47 54.31
CA VAL A 218 32.52 -33.30 55.72
C VAL A 218 33.58 -34.39 56.12
N SER A 219 34.83 -34.16 55.84
CA SER A 219 35.92 -34.92 56.43
C SER A 219 35.99 -34.46 57.88
N ILE A 220 35.75 -35.43 58.78
CA ILE A 220 36.02 -35.23 60.21
C ILE A 220 37.53 -35.05 60.33
N LEU A 221 38.00 -33.82 60.43
CA LEU A 221 39.42 -33.46 60.46
C LEU A 221 40.16 -33.94 61.71
N ASN A 222 39.49 -34.21 62.80
CA ASN A 222 40.09 -34.85 63.94
C ASN A 222 39.03 -35.35 64.95
N ARG A 223 39.13 -36.64 65.42
CA ARG A 223 38.54 -37.01 66.67
C ARG A 223 39.41 -36.43 67.77
N ALA A 224 38.83 -35.64 68.66
CA ALA A 224 39.51 -35.20 69.86
C ALA A 224 39.98 -36.41 70.63
N SER A 225 41.27 -36.63 70.79
CA SER A 225 41.87 -37.62 71.73
C SER A 225 41.77 -37.03 73.09
N PRO A 226 41.33 -37.81 74.12
CA PRO A 226 41.42 -37.33 75.49
C PRO A 226 42.90 -37.15 75.86
N PRO A 227 43.24 -36.14 76.71
CA PRO A 227 44.64 -35.91 77.14
C PRO A 227 45.19 -37.14 77.89
N PHE A 228 46.38 -37.57 77.49
CA PHE A 228 47.02 -38.82 78.03
C PHE A 228 47.59 -38.68 79.41
N SER A 229 47.50 -37.54 80.06
CA SER A 229 47.95 -37.37 81.42
C SER A 229 47.16 -36.31 82.17
N ALA A 230 46.71 -36.66 83.40
CA ALA A 230 46.18 -35.71 84.33
C ALA A 230 47.34 -34.78 84.75
N SER A 231 47.19 -33.45 84.57
CA SER A 231 48.13 -32.46 85.09
C SER A 231 47.94 -32.47 86.62
N ASN A 232 48.87 -33.06 87.32
CA ASN A 232 48.96 -32.89 88.77
C ASN A 232 49.31 -31.42 89.09
N ALA A 233 48.31 -30.66 89.48
CA ALA A 233 48.56 -29.45 90.18
C ALA A 233 49.04 -29.80 91.61
N SER A 234 50.32 -29.72 91.86
CA SER A 234 50.85 -29.72 93.22
C SER A 234 50.61 -28.37 93.91
N LEU A 235 49.79 -28.39 94.92
CA LEU A 235 49.68 -27.35 95.92
C LEU A 235 51.00 -27.22 96.70
N ILE A 236 51.54 -25.97 96.70
CA ILE A 236 52.21 -25.38 97.87
C ILE A 236 51.72 -23.98 98.00
#